data_9a7c820b91dfee8b5fe945922282f21f
#
_entry.id   9a7c820b91dfee8b5fe945922282f21f
#
_cell.length_a   1.000
_cell.length_b   1.000
_cell.length_c   1.000
_cell.angle_alpha   90.00
_cell.angle_beta   90.00
_cell.angle_gamma   90.00
#
_symmetry.space_group_name_H-M   'P 1'
#
loop_
_entity.id
_entity.type
_entity.pdbx_description
1 polymer ?
#
loop_
_entity_poly.entity_id
_entity_poly.type
_entity_poly.pdbx_seq_one_letter_code
_entity_poly.pdbx_strand_id
1 'polypeptide(L)'
;MLTDIYSQNIEIYKGGGSDFPWMLLLFIAIIVLMFVSIGTQSKFRKTNLKWAKVKNNSGKSGAQIAQEFLAKNNIHNVQVIQGNKEGIDHYNPKTNKIVLSPSTYQSASVAAQAIACHECGHALQWAKKEIAIRARDTLAPAVGIIQKIGSAMMNLAFFFLIFGMIGMFGTSNGLEGWFVIYLYSATAVYGAAALFQLVTLPVEFGASRKAKVQLAEMGYIDSKNEQGTKEVLTAAAMTYVVAFLMSLTMFLFFLLQILGRRR
;
A
#
# COMPACT_ATOMS: atom_id res chain seq x y z
N MET A 1 -38.05 -43.43 0.80
CA MET A 1 -38.33 -42.10 1.36
C MET A 1 -37.33 -41.66 2.45
N LEU A 2 -37.10 -42.44 3.55
CA LEU A 2 -36.06 -42.11 4.56
C LEU A 2 -34.63 -42.29 4.04
N THR A 3 -34.39 -43.28 3.17
CA THR A 3 -33.10 -43.52 2.51
C THR A 3 -32.72 -42.43 1.54
N ASP A 4 -33.69 -41.79 0.85
CA ASP A 4 -33.44 -40.73 -0.10
C ASP A 4 -33.08 -39.41 0.54
N ILE A 5 -33.65 -39.15 1.77
CA ILE A 5 -33.29 -37.98 2.59
C ILE A 5 -31.88 -38.11 3.14
N TYR A 6 -31.45 -39.33 3.50
CA TYR A 6 -30.11 -39.59 4.00
C TYR A 6 -29.06 -39.48 2.88
N SER A 7 -29.37 -39.96 1.67
CA SER A 7 -28.47 -39.87 0.52
C SER A 7 -28.28 -38.41 0.04
N GLN A 8 -29.37 -37.63 -0.02
CA GLN A 8 -29.24 -36.18 -0.34
C GLN A 8 -28.42 -35.40 0.69
N ASN A 9 -28.57 -35.69 2.01
CA ASN A 9 -27.79 -35.03 3.02
C ASN A 9 -26.30 -35.43 2.96
N ILE A 10 -25.95 -36.64 2.52
CA ILE A 10 -24.57 -37.09 2.35
C ILE A 10 -23.92 -36.42 1.10
N GLU A 11 -24.67 -36.19 0.03
CA GLU A 11 -24.17 -35.46 -1.15
C GLU A 11 -23.91 -33.96 -0.84
N ILE A 12 -24.75 -33.33 -0.05
CA ILE A 12 -24.55 -31.95 0.41
C ILE A 12 -23.25 -31.83 1.24
N TYR A 13 -22.93 -32.86 2.04
CA TYR A 13 -21.67 -32.87 2.83
C TYR A 13 -20.42 -33.19 1.98
N LYS A 14 -20.55 -33.89 0.85
CA LYS A 14 -19.43 -34.19 -0.05
C LYS A 14 -19.02 -33.00 -0.92
N GLY A 15 -19.91 -32.05 -1.23
CA GLY A 15 -19.59 -30.84 -2.01
C GLY A 15 -18.81 -29.76 -1.25
N GLY A 16 -18.86 -29.75 0.08
CA GLY A 16 -18.19 -28.74 0.92
C GLY A 16 -16.75 -29.06 1.34
N GLY A 17 -16.26 -30.27 1.06
CA GLY A 17 -15.01 -30.77 1.62
C GLY A 17 -13.71 -30.29 0.93
N SER A 18 -13.77 -29.82 -0.31
CA SER A 18 -12.57 -29.49 -1.07
C SER A 18 -12.08 -28.02 -0.90
N ASP A 19 -12.98 -27.13 -0.56
CA ASP A 19 -12.65 -25.69 -0.48
C ASP A 19 -12.24 -25.25 0.95
N PHE A 20 -12.63 -26.00 1.96
CA PHE A 20 -12.35 -25.72 3.37
C PHE A 20 -10.83 -25.56 3.70
N PRO A 21 -9.94 -26.44 3.22
CA PRO A 21 -8.52 -26.32 3.52
C PRO A 21 -7.90 -25.03 2.95
N TRP A 22 -8.28 -24.62 1.74
CA TRP A 22 -7.75 -23.43 1.10
C TRP A 22 -8.22 -22.14 1.76
N MET A 23 -9.48 -22.08 2.18
CA MET A 23 -10.02 -20.94 2.92
C MET A 23 -9.35 -20.79 4.28
N LEU A 24 -9.09 -21.90 4.99
CA LEU A 24 -8.37 -21.89 6.26
C LEU A 24 -6.93 -21.40 6.08
N LEU A 25 -6.23 -21.88 5.03
CA LEU A 25 -4.87 -21.43 4.72
C LEU A 25 -4.81 -19.92 4.41
N LEU A 26 -5.75 -19.42 3.61
CA LEU A 26 -5.82 -17.98 3.32
C LEU A 26 -6.16 -17.16 4.58
N PHE A 27 -7.05 -17.65 5.43
CA PHE A 27 -7.37 -16.98 6.69
C PHE A 27 -6.14 -16.90 7.61
N ILE A 28 -5.39 -18.00 7.75
CA ILE A 28 -4.12 -18.02 8.48
C ILE A 28 -3.13 -17.03 7.86
N ALA A 29 -3.00 -17.03 6.52
CA ALA A 29 -2.13 -16.09 5.81
C ALA A 29 -2.51 -14.61 6.07
N ILE A 30 -3.80 -14.29 6.12
CA ILE A 30 -4.28 -12.94 6.46
C ILE A 30 -3.82 -12.54 7.86
N ILE A 31 -3.99 -13.43 8.86
CA ILE A 31 -3.55 -13.16 10.23
C ILE A 31 -2.04 -12.94 10.29
N VAL A 32 -1.26 -13.80 9.66
CA VAL A 32 0.20 -13.67 9.59
C VAL A 32 0.60 -12.36 8.93
N LEU A 33 0.02 -12.03 7.77
CA LEU A 33 0.30 -10.78 7.05
C LEU A 33 -0.12 -9.54 7.85
N MET A 34 -1.16 -9.62 8.66
CA MET A 34 -1.54 -8.53 9.57
C MET A 34 -0.42 -8.24 10.57
N PHE A 35 0.14 -9.26 11.23
CA PHE A 35 1.28 -9.07 12.14
C PHE A 35 2.54 -8.62 11.41
N VAL A 36 2.80 -9.16 10.21
CA VAL A 36 3.92 -8.72 9.36
C VAL A 36 3.76 -7.25 8.97
N SER A 37 2.54 -6.79 8.66
CA SER A 37 2.24 -5.39 8.34
C SER A 37 2.55 -4.46 9.53
N ILE A 38 2.08 -4.81 10.73
CA ILE A 38 2.38 -4.05 11.95
C ILE A 38 3.89 -4.00 12.21
N GLY A 39 4.57 -5.16 12.08
CA GLY A 39 6.03 -5.26 12.24
C GLY A 39 6.80 -4.41 11.24
N THR A 40 6.37 -4.43 9.97
CA THR A 40 7.00 -3.66 8.88
C THR A 40 6.84 -2.15 9.09
N GLN A 41 5.67 -1.68 9.48
CA GLN A 41 5.45 -0.27 9.80
C GLN A 41 6.26 0.18 11.02
N SER A 42 6.31 -0.65 12.07
CA SER A 42 7.15 -0.40 13.24
C SER A 42 8.64 -0.33 12.87
N LYS A 43 9.11 -1.27 12.04
CA LYS A 43 10.50 -1.29 11.53
C LYS A 43 10.80 -0.02 10.72
N PHE A 44 9.92 0.37 9.81
CA PHE A 44 10.06 1.59 9.02
C PHE A 44 10.20 2.83 9.94
N ARG A 45 9.29 2.98 10.91
CA ARG A 45 9.35 4.09 11.87
C ARG A 45 10.65 4.09 12.70
N LYS A 46 11.05 2.93 13.22
CA LYS A 46 12.31 2.79 14.00
C LYS A 46 13.53 3.11 13.16
N THR A 47 13.57 2.64 11.91
CA THR A 47 14.67 2.91 10.97
C THR A 47 14.78 4.40 10.67
N ASN A 48 13.65 5.04 10.38
CA ASN A 48 13.61 6.49 10.16
C ASN A 48 14.12 7.27 11.39
N LEU A 49 13.64 6.96 12.60
CA LEU A 49 14.07 7.61 13.83
C LEU A 49 15.55 7.37 14.13
N LYS A 50 16.09 6.18 13.82
CA LYS A 50 17.53 5.87 13.95
C LYS A 50 18.36 6.80 13.07
N TRP A 51 18.03 6.88 11.78
CA TRP A 51 18.81 7.62 10.80
C TRP A 51 18.51 9.12 10.74
N ALA A 52 17.40 9.56 11.34
CA ALA A 52 17.13 10.97 11.59
C ALA A 52 18.10 11.60 12.61
N LYS A 53 18.72 10.79 13.48
CA LYS A 53 19.73 11.24 14.47
C LYS A 53 21.15 11.26 13.92
N VAL A 54 21.37 10.69 12.73
CA VAL A 54 22.69 10.60 12.09
C VAL A 54 22.81 11.70 11.06
N LYS A 55 23.81 12.58 11.23
CA LYS A 55 24.10 13.66 10.27
C LYS A 55 24.56 13.04 8.93
N ASN A 56 24.09 13.61 7.84
CA ASN A 56 24.60 13.27 6.50
C ASN A 56 25.98 13.92 6.26
N ASN A 57 26.70 13.46 5.24
CA ASN A 57 28.05 13.96 4.92
C ASN A 57 28.06 15.36 4.34
N SER A 58 26.99 15.74 3.63
CA SER A 58 26.94 17.03 2.95
C SER A 58 26.70 18.20 3.89
N GLY A 59 26.21 17.95 5.12
CA GLY A 59 25.75 18.98 6.06
C GLY A 59 24.51 19.75 5.57
N LYS A 60 23.96 19.38 4.40
CA LYS A 60 22.82 20.06 3.78
C LYS A 60 21.48 19.46 4.24
N SER A 61 20.48 20.32 4.33
CA SER A 61 19.13 19.89 4.66
C SER A 61 18.49 19.07 3.50
N GLY A 62 17.44 18.29 3.82
CA GLY A 62 16.70 17.58 2.78
C GLY A 62 16.20 18.51 1.67
N ALA A 63 15.76 19.72 2.01
CA ALA A 63 15.34 20.71 1.02
C ALA A 63 16.47 21.14 0.06
N GLN A 64 17.65 21.42 0.60
CA GLN A 64 18.82 21.80 -0.20
C GLN A 64 19.27 20.68 -1.13
N ILE A 65 19.30 19.44 -0.61
CA ILE A 65 19.64 18.24 -1.39
C ILE A 65 18.60 17.99 -2.51
N ALA A 66 17.32 18.17 -2.22
CA ALA A 66 16.26 18.05 -3.21
C ALA A 66 16.41 19.09 -4.33
N GLN A 67 16.70 20.34 -4.00
CA GLN A 67 16.94 21.40 -4.98
C GLN A 67 18.14 21.10 -5.89
N GLU A 68 19.23 20.62 -5.32
CA GLU A 68 20.42 20.22 -6.07
C GLU A 68 20.18 19.00 -6.97
N PHE A 69 19.41 18.01 -6.46
CA PHE A 69 18.98 16.85 -7.27
C PHE A 69 18.20 17.30 -8.50
N LEU A 70 17.22 18.19 -8.30
CA LEU A 70 16.40 18.71 -9.39
C LEU A 70 17.24 19.50 -10.40
N ALA A 71 18.11 20.40 -9.93
CA ALA A 71 19.00 21.19 -10.77
C ALA A 71 19.94 20.30 -11.60
N LYS A 72 20.57 19.29 -10.99
CA LYS A 72 21.47 18.34 -11.68
C LYS A 72 20.75 17.54 -12.77
N ASN A 73 19.45 17.32 -12.62
CA ASN A 73 18.63 16.61 -13.61
C ASN A 73 17.88 17.55 -14.58
N ASN A 74 18.21 18.85 -14.62
CA ASN A 74 17.55 19.87 -15.44
C ASN A 74 16.02 19.95 -15.23
N ILE A 75 15.57 19.74 -13.98
CA ILE A 75 14.16 19.84 -13.61
C ILE A 75 13.96 21.19 -12.91
N HIS A 76 13.57 22.23 -13.65
CA HIS A 76 13.44 23.60 -13.14
C HIS A 76 12.01 24.00 -12.79
N ASN A 77 11.03 23.19 -13.18
CA ASN A 77 9.61 23.46 -13.00
C ASN A 77 9.02 22.85 -11.74
N VAL A 78 9.83 22.22 -10.89
CA VAL A 78 9.39 21.60 -9.63
C VAL A 78 9.90 22.42 -8.44
N GLN A 79 8.97 22.82 -7.57
CA GLN A 79 9.27 23.55 -6.35
C GLN A 79 9.39 22.61 -5.15
N VAL A 80 10.38 22.84 -4.29
CA VAL A 80 10.52 22.15 -3.01
C VAL A 80 9.98 23.05 -1.90
N ILE A 81 8.94 22.61 -1.21
CA ILE A 81 8.27 23.36 -0.15
C ILE A 81 8.18 22.55 1.13
N GLN A 82 8.12 23.26 2.26
CA GLN A 82 7.87 22.66 3.56
C GLN A 82 6.37 22.42 3.76
N GLY A 83 6.01 21.20 4.14
CA GLY A 83 4.66 20.82 4.53
C GLY A 83 4.38 21.15 6.00
N ASN A 84 3.11 21.08 6.39
CA ASN A 84 2.64 21.39 7.75
C ASN A 84 2.56 20.16 8.66
N LYS A 85 2.75 18.95 8.13
CA LYS A 85 2.57 17.69 8.87
C LYS A 85 3.85 16.86 8.83
N GLU A 86 4.22 16.32 9.98
CA GLU A 86 5.35 15.39 10.08
C GLU A 86 5.05 14.04 9.38
N GLY A 87 6.09 13.49 8.74
CA GLY A 87 6.04 12.20 8.09
C GLY A 87 5.16 12.12 6.84
N ILE A 88 4.77 13.26 6.28
CA ILE A 88 4.03 13.34 5.02
C ILE A 88 4.90 14.03 3.97
N ASP A 89 5.76 13.25 3.36
CA ASP A 89 6.61 13.66 2.25
C ASP A 89 6.01 13.13 0.95
N HIS A 90 5.92 13.95 -0.09
CA HIS A 90 5.40 13.51 -1.39
C HIS A 90 5.73 14.46 -2.52
N TYR A 91 5.83 13.91 -3.72
CA TYR A 91 5.80 14.68 -4.97
C TYR A 91 4.37 14.75 -5.52
N ASN A 92 3.93 15.95 -5.89
CA ASN A 92 2.63 16.18 -6.53
C ASN A 92 2.83 16.64 -7.98
N PRO A 93 2.57 15.79 -8.98
CA PRO A 93 2.77 16.12 -10.38
C PRO A 93 1.78 17.15 -10.93
N LYS A 94 0.59 17.28 -10.32
CA LYS A 94 -0.42 18.27 -10.77
C LYS A 94 -0.02 19.68 -10.43
N THR A 95 0.66 19.88 -9.30
CA THR A 95 1.11 21.19 -8.83
C THR A 95 2.60 21.42 -9.06
N ASN A 96 3.33 20.42 -9.54
CA ASN A 96 4.78 20.41 -9.68
C ASN A 96 5.49 20.79 -8.36
N LYS A 97 5.08 20.17 -7.25
CA LYS A 97 5.65 20.44 -5.92
C LYS A 97 6.13 19.17 -5.26
N ILE A 98 7.32 19.24 -4.66
CA ILE A 98 7.79 18.31 -3.66
C ILE A 98 7.48 18.93 -2.31
N VAL A 99 6.61 18.30 -1.54
CA VAL A 99 6.24 18.71 -0.19
C VAL A 99 7.03 17.83 0.77
N LEU A 100 7.92 18.43 1.57
CA LEU A 100 8.70 17.74 2.58
C LEU A 100 8.17 18.09 3.97
N SER A 101 8.03 17.09 4.84
CA SER A 101 7.70 17.32 6.24
C SER A 101 8.73 18.24 6.91
N PRO A 102 8.38 18.96 7.98
CA PRO A 102 9.30 19.90 8.64
C PRO A 102 10.64 19.26 9.02
N SER A 103 10.61 18.04 9.56
CA SER A 103 11.83 17.30 9.91
C SER A 103 12.66 16.89 8.70
N THR A 104 12.04 16.53 7.57
CA THR A 104 12.77 16.21 6.33
C THR A 104 13.30 17.48 5.68
N TYR A 105 12.50 18.55 5.64
CA TYR A 105 12.86 19.80 4.98
C TYR A 105 14.08 20.47 5.61
N GLN A 106 14.13 20.54 6.96
CA GLN A 106 15.11 21.32 7.70
C GLN A 106 16.33 20.51 8.13
N SER A 107 16.20 19.20 8.30
CA SER A 107 17.24 18.36 8.89
C SER A 107 18.36 18.01 7.90
N ALA A 108 19.59 18.06 8.38
CA ALA A 108 20.78 17.54 7.71
C ALA A 108 21.10 16.10 8.14
N SER A 109 20.10 15.23 8.10
CA SER A 109 20.23 13.81 8.50
C SER A 109 20.22 12.85 7.32
N VAL A 110 20.69 11.61 7.55
CA VAL A 110 20.67 10.54 6.56
C VAL A 110 19.24 10.18 6.17
N ALA A 111 18.30 10.17 7.12
CA ALA A 111 16.90 9.92 6.79
C ALA A 111 16.31 11.03 5.92
N ALA A 112 16.56 12.30 6.27
CA ALA A 112 16.06 13.45 5.51
C ALA A 112 16.58 13.46 4.05
N GLN A 113 17.88 13.20 3.85
CA GLN A 113 18.43 13.12 2.49
C GLN A 113 17.83 11.96 1.69
N ALA A 114 17.65 10.78 2.31
CA ALA A 114 17.09 9.61 1.64
C ALA A 114 15.65 9.86 1.19
N ILE A 115 14.80 10.41 2.07
CA ILE A 115 13.40 10.72 1.80
C ILE A 115 13.30 11.83 0.74
N ALA A 116 14.01 12.93 0.91
CA ALA A 116 13.98 14.05 -0.03
C ALA A 116 14.39 13.62 -1.45
N CYS A 117 15.45 12.81 -1.57
CA CYS A 117 15.87 12.25 -2.86
C CYS A 117 14.88 11.23 -3.42
N HIS A 118 14.15 10.50 -2.58
CA HIS A 118 13.08 9.61 -3.03
C HIS A 118 11.97 10.39 -3.73
N GLU A 119 11.51 11.50 -3.15
CA GLU A 119 10.50 12.38 -3.76
C GLU A 119 11.00 13.02 -5.06
N CYS A 120 12.30 13.39 -5.10
CA CYS A 120 12.94 13.81 -6.34
C CYS A 120 13.00 12.68 -7.38
N GLY A 121 13.14 11.43 -6.94
CA GLY A 121 13.07 10.24 -7.80
C GLY A 121 11.73 10.14 -8.52
N HIS A 122 10.62 10.44 -7.85
CA HIS A 122 9.29 10.53 -8.48
C HIS A 122 9.20 11.70 -9.47
N ALA A 123 9.73 12.88 -9.12
CA ALA A 123 9.79 14.00 -10.06
C ALA A 123 10.59 13.65 -11.32
N LEU A 124 11.70 12.92 -11.16
CA LEU A 124 12.52 12.46 -12.29
C LEU A 124 11.81 11.42 -13.15
N GLN A 125 11.06 10.48 -12.54
CA GLN A 125 10.21 9.53 -13.28
C GLN A 125 9.16 10.25 -14.12
N TRP A 126 8.53 11.29 -13.57
CA TRP A 126 7.57 12.14 -14.30
C TRP A 126 8.22 12.92 -15.42
N ALA A 127 9.37 13.56 -15.18
CA ALA A 127 10.13 14.30 -16.19
C ALA A 127 10.56 13.38 -17.34
N LYS A 128 10.96 12.15 -17.05
CA LYS A 128 11.32 11.11 -18.03
C LYS A 128 10.11 10.40 -18.66
N LYS A 129 8.89 10.77 -18.29
CA LYS A 129 7.66 10.21 -18.84
C LYS A 129 7.56 8.69 -18.69
N GLU A 130 8.06 8.13 -17.59
CA GLU A 130 8.04 6.67 -17.33
C GLU A 130 6.60 6.14 -17.27
N ILE A 131 6.36 5.02 -17.95
CA ILE A 131 5.01 4.44 -18.10
C ILE A 131 4.40 4.06 -16.74
N ALA A 132 5.22 3.49 -15.84
CA ALA A 132 4.73 2.98 -14.55
C ALA A 132 4.12 4.09 -13.66
N ILE A 133 4.81 5.24 -13.51
CA ILE A 133 4.29 6.34 -12.67
C ILE A 133 3.05 6.97 -13.31
N ARG A 134 3.00 7.08 -14.64
CA ARG A 134 1.82 7.59 -15.34
C ARG A 134 0.63 6.67 -15.19
N ALA A 135 0.83 5.35 -15.33
CA ALA A 135 -0.21 4.35 -15.12
C ALA A 135 -0.75 4.41 -13.69
N ARG A 136 0.15 4.48 -12.67
CA ARG A 136 -0.25 4.64 -11.26
C ARG A 136 -1.13 5.87 -11.06
N ASP A 137 -0.70 7.02 -11.56
CA ASP A 137 -1.40 8.28 -11.32
C ASP A 137 -2.70 8.41 -12.12
N THR A 138 -2.80 7.73 -13.27
CA THR A 138 -4.06 7.60 -14.02
C THR A 138 -5.06 6.68 -13.31
N LEU A 139 -4.59 5.59 -12.71
CA LEU A 139 -5.44 4.64 -11.98
C LEU A 139 -5.89 5.17 -10.60
N ALA A 140 -5.08 5.99 -9.95
CA ALA A 140 -5.31 6.44 -8.57
C ALA A 140 -6.72 7.04 -8.32
N PRO A 141 -7.30 7.91 -9.17
CA PRO A 141 -8.65 8.44 -8.96
C PRO A 141 -9.72 7.35 -9.01
N ALA A 142 -9.66 6.45 -10.00
CA ALA A 142 -10.63 5.37 -10.16
C ALA A 142 -10.56 4.39 -8.97
N VAL A 143 -9.36 4.00 -8.57
CA VAL A 143 -9.15 3.15 -7.39
C VAL A 143 -9.65 3.84 -6.11
N GLY A 144 -9.40 5.15 -5.97
CA GLY A 144 -9.90 5.93 -4.84
C GLY A 144 -11.43 5.97 -4.75
N ILE A 145 -12.13 6.04 -5.88
CA ILE A 145 -13.60 5.95 -5.96
C ILE A 145 -14.07 4.55 -5.55
N ILE A 146 -13.48 3.49 -6.12
CA ILE A 146 -13.83 2.10 -5.79
C ILE A 146 -13.64 1.84 -4.30
N GLN A 147 -12.52 2.31 -3.72
CA GLN A 147 -12.24 2.16 -2.29
C GLN A 147 -13.27 2.89 -1.42
N LYS A 148 -13.64 4.12 -1.77
CA LYS A 148 -14.62 4.90 -0.99
C LYS A 148 -16.01 4.27 -1.03
N ILE A 149 -16.52 4.00 -2.23
CA ILE A 149 -17.87 3.44 -2.43
C ILE A 149 -17.91 2.00 -1.91
N GLY A 150 -16.96 1.16 -2.31
CA GLY A 150 -16.92 -0.24 -1.92
C GLY A 150 -16.75 -0.42 -0.41
N SER A 151 -15.90 0.39 0.25
CA SER A 151 -15.77 0.36 1.71
C SER A 151 -17.05 0.81 2.41
N ALA A 152 -17.74 1.81 1.89
CA ALA A 152 -19.03 2.24 2.43
C ALA A 152 -20.08 1.12 2.32
N MET A 153 -20.18 0.46 1.16
CA MET A 153 -21.08 -0.68 0.95
C MET A 153 -20.71 -1.87 1.83
N MET A 154 -19.42 -2.16 1.97
CA MET A 154 -18.93 -3.24 2.83
C MET A 154 -19.26 -2.96 4.30
N ASN A 155 -19.05 -1.74 4.80
CA ASN A 155 -19.38 -1.36 6.17
C ASN A 155 -20.90 -1.41 6.42
N LEU A 156 -21.70 -0.94 5.48
CA LEU A 156 -23.16 -0.99 5.56
C LEU A 156 -23.67 -2.45 5.58
N ALA A 157 -23.15 -3.30 4.68
CA ALA A 157 -23.52 -4.70 4.64
C ALA A 157 -23.08 -5.44 5.92
N PHE A 158 -21.90 -5.14 6.44
CA PHE A 158 -21.43 -5.69 7.73
C PHE A 158 -22.31 -5.27 8.90
N PHE A 159 -22.73 -4.01 8.93
CA PHE A 159 -23.71 -3.51 9.92
C PHE A 159 -24.99 -4.35 9.88
N PHE A 160 -25.61 -4.51 8.71
CA PHE A 160 -26.83 -5.31 8.58
C PHE A 160 -26.62 -6.79 8.91
N LEU A 161 -25.47 -7.37 8.60
CA LEU A 161 -25.13 -8.74 9.01
C LEU A 161 -25.11 -8.88 10.53
N ILE A 162 -24.43 -7.98 11.25
CA ILE A 162 -24.34 -8.01 12.71
C ILE A 162 -25.73 -7.83 13.34
N PHE A 163 -26.47 -6.80 12.95
CA PHE A 163 -27.80 -6.53 13.52
C PHE A 163 -28.84 -7.57 13.12
N GLY A 164 -28.71 -8.18 11.95
CA GLY A 164 -29.54 -9.32 11.56
C GLY A 164 -29.27 -10.57 12.39
N MET A 165 -28.00 -10.87 12.73
CA MET A 165 -27.62 -11.98 13.59
C MET A 165 -28.22 -11.85 15.02
N ILE A 166 -28.36 -10.63 15.53
CA ILE A 166 -29.01 -10.38 16.84
C ILE A 166 -30.54 -10.25 16.77
N GLY A 167 -31.13 -10.58 15.61
CA GLY A 167 -32.59 -10.65 15.43
C GLY A 167 -33.31 -9.30 15.31
N MET A 168 -32.59 -8.19 15.20
CA MET A 168 -33.23 -6.85 15.12
C MET A 168 -34.00 -6.60 13.82
N PHE A 169 -33.72 -7.30 12.73
CA PHE A 169 -34.34 -7.07 11.41
C PHE A 169 -35.19 -8.23 10.89
N GLY A 170 -35.58 -9.20 11.75
CA GLY A 170 -36.44 -10.34 11.37
C GLY A 170 -35.84 -11.20 10.24
N THR A 171 -36.35 -12.37 10.07
CA THR A 171 -36.12 -13.44 9.06
C THR A 171 -34.73 -13.57 8.37
N SER A 172 -34.26 -14.81 8.36
CA SER A 172 -33.00 -15.29 7.75
C SER A 172 -32.79 -14.93 6.26
N ASN A 173 -33.86 -14.70 5.51
CA ASN A 173 -33.82 -14.42 4.06
C ASN A 173 -33.16 -13.06 3.71
N GLY A 174 -33.21 -12.07 4.59
CA GLY A 174 -32.55 -10.77 4.39
C GLY A 174 -31.03 -10.81 4.56
N LEU A 175 -30.52 -11.72 5.40
CA LEU A 175 -29.09 -11.82 5.69
C LEU A 175 -28.25 -12.28 4.49
N GLU A 176 -28.79 -13.18 3.67
CA GLU A 176 -28.09 -13.65 2.48
C GLU A 176 -27.80 -12.52 1.49
N GLY A 177 -28.75 -11.63 1.25
CA GLY A 177 -28.56 -10.48 0.35
C GLY A 177 -27.43 -9.55 0.84
N TRP A 178 -27.40 -9.22 2.13
CA TRP A 178 -26.36 -8.37 2.71
C TRP A 178 -24.99 -9.05 2.68
N PHE A 179 -24.94 -10.36 2.89
CA PHE A 179 -23.70 -11.12 2.80
C PHE A 179 -23.14 -11.14 1.37
N VAL A 180 -24.01 -11.27 0.36
CA VAL A 180 -23.62 -11.19 -1.06
C VAL A 180 -23.05 -9.79 -1.37
N ILE A 181 -23.73 -8.71 -0.96
CA ILE A 181 -23.25 -7.34 -1.14
C ILE A 181 -21.87 -7.17 -0.49
N TYR A 182 -21.69 -7.69 0.73
CA TYR A 182 -20.41 -7.64 1.43
C TYR A 182 -19.29 -8.33 0.64
N LEU A 183 -19.52 -9.57 0.16
CA LEU A 183 -18.54 -10.34 -0.60
C LEU A 183 -18.12 -9.64 -1.90
N TYR A 184 -19.08 -9.18 -2.69
CA TYR A 184 -18.78 -8.51 -3.97
C TYR A 184 -18.09 -7.17 -3.73
N SER A 185 -18.53 -6.39 -2.75
CA SER A 185 -17.90 -5.11 -2.38
C SER A 185 -16.46 -5.31 -1.90
N ALA A 186 -16.23 -6.29 -1.03
CA ALA A 186 -14.90 -6.63 -0.53
C ALA A 186 -13.98 -7.10 -1.67
N THR A 187 -14.48 -7.98 -2.54
CA THR A 187 -13.71 -8.45 -3.70
C THR A 187 -13.30 -7.29 -4.61
N ALA A 188 -14.21 -6.36 -4.91
CA ALA A 188 -13.92 -5.20 -5.74
C ALA A 188 -12.89 -4.27 -5.09
N VAL A 189 -13.05 -3.97 -3.79
CA VAL A 189 -12.14 -3.09 -3.03
C VAL A 189 -10.73 -3.66 -2.95
N TYR A 190 -10.61 -4.93 -2.55
CA TYR A 190 -9.29 -5.56 -2.40
C TYR A 190 -8.65 -5.90 -3.74
N GLY A 191 -9.44 -6.24 -4.77
CA GLY A 191 -8.96 -6.44 -6.14
C GLY A 191 -8.39 -5.15 -6.74
N ALA A 192 -9.11 -4.04 -6.61
CA ALA A 192 -8.63 -2.72 -7.03
C ALA A 192 -7.38 -2.28 -6.26
N ALA A 193 -7.34 -2.53 -4.94
CA ALA A 193 -6.17 -2.24 -4.11
C ALA A 193 -4.96 -3.07 -4.53
N ALA A 194 -5.11 -4.39 -4.76
CA ALA A 194 -4.03 -5.26 -5.20
C ALA A 194 -3.47 -4.84 -6.56
N LEU A 195 -4.35 -4.54 -7.53
CA LEU A 195 -3.94 -4.04 -8.85
C LEU A 195 -3.18 -2.72 -8.75
N PHE A 196 -3.66 -1.78 -7.94
CA PHE A 196 -3.00 -0.51 -7.72
C PHE A 196 -1.62 -0.67 -7.07
N GLN A 197 -1.51 -1.51 -6.05
CA GLN A 197 -0.22 -1.81 -5.41
C GLN A 197 0.75 -2.50 -6.37
N LEU A 198 0.28 -3.41 -7.22
CA LEU A 198 1.10 -4.07 -8.23
C LEU A 198 1.73 -3.06 -9.21
N VAL A 199 0.97 -2.06 -9.64
CA VAL A 199 1.47 -0.97 -10.51
C VAL A 199 2.36 0.00 -9.73
N THR A 200 2.11 0.19 -8.43
CA THR A 200 2.87 1.10 -7.56
C THR A 200 4.26 0.56 -7.22
N LEU A 201 4.42 -0.75 -7.02
CA LEU A 201 5.70 -1.37 -6.65
C LEU A 201 6.88 -0.98 -7.55
N PRO A 202 6.81 -1.11 -8.90
CA PRO A 202 7.91 -0.71 -9.77
C PRO A 202 8.21 0.81 -9.71
N VAL A 203 7.21 1.63 -9.44
CA VAL A 203 7.37 3.09 -9.26
C VAL A 203 8.20 3.38 -8.02
N GLU A 204 7.84 2.79 -6.88
CA GLU A 204 8.50 2.99 -5.58
C GLU A 204 9.95 2.45 -5.56
N PHE A 205 10.16 1.25 -6.10
CA PHE A 205 11.51 0.72 -6.27
C PHE A 205 12.35 1.54 -7.25
N GLY A 206 11.73 2.04 -8.32
CA GLY A 206 12.37 2.92 -9.30
C GLY A 206 12.79 4.26 -8.69
N ALA A 207 11.93 4.93 -7.92
CA ALA A 207 12.25 6.17 -7.21
C ALA A 207 13.39 5.97 -6.20
N SER A 208 13.31 4.91 -5.40
CA SER A 208 14.36 4.56 -4.42
C SER A 208 15.72 4.27 -5.09
N ARG A 209 15.72 3.59 -6.25
CA ARG A 209 16.95 3.36 -7.01
C ARG A 209 17.54 4.66 -7.54
N LYS A 210 16.70 5.55 -8.11
CA LYS A 210 17.15 6.87 -8.60
C LYS A 210 17.70 7.72 -7.47
N ALA A 211 17.07 7.70 -6.30
CA ALA A 211 17.58 8.39 -5.11
C ALA A 211 19.00 7.94 -4.75
N LYS A 212 19.23 6.62 -4.68
CA LYS A 212 20.56 6.08 -4.35
C LYS A 212 21.62 6.44 -5.38
N VAL A 213 21.32 6.26 -6.66
CA VAL A 213 22.25 6.58 -7.75
C VAL A 213 22.62 8.06 -7.72
N GLN A 214 21.62 8.93 -7.60
CA GLN A 214 21.85 10.36 -7.62
C GLN A 214 22.63 10.86 -6.40
N LEU A 215 22.35 10.33 -5.20
CA LEU A 215 23.13 10.65 -3.99
C LEU A 215 24.60 10.22 -4.13
N ALA A 216 24.88 9.08 -4.76
CA ALA A 216 26.23 8.64 -5.04
C ALA A 216 26.93 9.58 -6.06
N GLU A 217 26.26 9.94 -7.15
CA GLU A 217 26.78 10.86 -8.18
C GLU A 217 26.99 12.29 -7.67
N MET A 218 26.27 12.70 -6.61
CA MET A 218 26.46 13.98 -5.94
C MET A 218 27.60 13.95 -4.89
N GLY A 219 28.18 12.78 -4.63
CA GLY A 219 29.22 12.60 -3.63
C GLY A 219 28.70 12.66 -2.18
N TYR A 220 27.40 12.45 -1.97
CA TYR A 220 26.74 12.53 -0.65
C TYR A 220 26.61 11.19 0.05
N ILE A 221 27.15 10.14 -0.54
CA ILE A 221 27.21 8.79 0.04
C ILE A 221 28.63 8.41 0.38
N ASP A 222 28.89 8.17 1.64
CA ASP A 222 30.04 7.41 2.15
C ASP A 222 29.58 6.02 2.63
N SER A 223 30.49 5.17 3.07
CA SER A 223 30.18 3.83 3.55
C SER A 223 29.12 3.78 4.66
N LYS A 224 29.08 4.76 5.55
CA LYS A 224 28.12 4.87 6.67
C LYS A 224 26.76 5.37 6.19
N ASN A 225 26.74 6.39 5.35
CA ASN A 225 25.51 6.99 4.83
C ASN A 225 24.85 6.12 3.78
N GLU A 226 25.61 5.33 3.02
CA GLU A 226 25.09 4.34 2.07
C GLU A 226 24.22 3.32 2.78
N GLN A 227 24.71 2.74 3.88
CA GLN A 227 23.93 1.80 4.67
C GLN A 227 22.64 2.43 5.18
N GLY A 228 22.70 3.63 5.73
CA GLY A 228 21.53 4.34 6.25
C GLY A 228 20.50 4.67 5.17
N THR A 229 20.95 5.20 4.06
CA THR A 229 20.10 5.47 2.89
C THR A 229 19.42 4.19 2.40
N LYS A 230 20.17 3.07 2.27
CA LYS A 230 19.63 1.79 1.87
C LYS A 230 18.60 1.25 2.88
N GLU A 231 18.90 1.33 4.18
CA GLU A 231 17.96 0.87 5.23
C GLU A 231 16.65 1.67 5.21
N VAL A 232 16.71 3.00 5.11
CA VAL A 232 15.51 3.87 5.08
C VAL A 232 14.66 3.57 3.85
N LEU A 233 15.25 3.58 2.64
CA LEU A 233 14.51 3.35 1.40
C LEU A 233 13.97 1.93 1.29
N THR A 234 14.71 0.93 1.78
CA THR A 234 14.25 -0.47 1.78
C THR A 234 13.11 -0.66 2.78
N ALA A 235 13.20 -0.08 3.97
CA ALA A 235 12.14 -0.17 4.96
C ALA A 235 10.83 0.48 4.45
N ALA A 236 10.91 1.60 3.74
CA ALA A 236 9.79 2.23 3.08
C ALA A 236 9.19 1.32 1.98
N ALA A 237 10.03 0.80 1.06
CA ALA A 237 9.58 -0.06 -0.02
C ALA A 237 8.88 -1.35 0.48
N MET A 238 9.35 -1.93 1.59
CA MET A 238 8.73 -3.13 2.17
C MET A 238 7.31 -2.88 2.67
N THR A 239 6.93 -1.65 3.02
CA THR A 239 5.53 -1.34 3.38
C THR A 239 4.59 -1.53 2.19
N TYR A 240 5.02 -1.18 0.97
CA TYR A 240 4.25 -1.39 -0.26
C TYR A 240 4.17 -2.88 -0.63
N VAL A 241 5.25 -3.65 -0.44
CA VAL A 241 5.25 -5.10 -0.69
C VAL A 241 4.23 -5.79 0.21
N VAL A 242 4.23 -5.47 1.50
CA VAL A 242 3.30 -6.08 2.46
C VAL A 242 1.85 -5.63 2.18
N ALA A 243 1.63 -4.36 1.81
CA ALA A 243 0.31 -3.87 1.41
C ALA A 243 -0.22 -4.60 0.16
N PHE A 244 0.64 -4.87 -0.83
CA PHE A 244 0.29 -5.67 -2.00
C PHE A 244 -0.11 -7.11 -1.61
N LEU A 245 0.73 -7.79 -0.85
CA LEU A 245 0.47 -9.17 -0.42
C LEU A 245 -0.83 -9.27 0.39
N MET A 246 -1.09 -8.32 1.30
CA MET A 246 -2.33 -8.27 2.07
C MET A 246 -3.54 -8.09 1.15
N SER A 247 -3.50 -7.10 0.24
CA SER A 247 -4.60 -6.83 -0.67
C SER A 247 -4.88 -8.01 -1.60
N LEU A 248 -3.83 -8.66 -2.11
CA LEU A 248 -3.94 -9.84 -2.97
C LEU A 248 -4.54 -11.03 -2.21
N THR A 249 -4.07 -11.29 -0.99
CA THR A 249 -4.59 -12.40 -0.17
C THR A 249 -6.06 -12.17 0.19
N MET A 250 -6.44 -10.95 0.57
CA MET A 250 -7.84 -10.59 0.82
C MET A 250 -8.70 -10.73 -0.43
N PHE A 251 -8.22 -10.27 -1.57
CA PHE A 251 -8.92 -10.42 -2.86
C PHE A 251 -9.18 -11.90 -3.17
N LEU A 252 -8.16 -12.74 -3.07
CA LEU A 252 -8.29 -14.19 -3.31
C LEU A 252 -9.25 -14.84 -2.32
N PHE A 253 -9.19 -14.47 -1.05
CA PHE A 253 -10.08 -14.98 -0.01
C PHE A 253 -11.56 -14.71 -0.35
N PHE A 254 -11.91 -13.47 -0.69
CA PHE A 254 -13.29 -13.12 -1.03
C PHE A 254 -13.72 -13.68 -2.40
N LEU A 255 -12.82 -13.70 -3.37
CA LEU A 255 -13.09 -14.26 -4.69
C LEU A 255 -13.43 -15.76 -4.60
N LEU A 256 -12.66 -16.53 -3.86
CA LEU A 256 -12.91 -17.97 -3.66
C LEU A 256 -14.23 -18.23 -2.94
N GLN A 257 -14.64 -17.38 -2.00
CA GLN A 257 -15.97 -17.49 -1.39
C GLN A 257 -17.10 -17.27 -2.39
N ILE A 258 -16.94 -16.33 -3.35
CA ILE A 258 -17.94 -16.13 -4.42
C ILE A 258 -17.98 -17.34 -5.36
N LEU A 259 -16.83 -17.87 -5.75
CA LEU A 259 -16.75 -19.02 -6.67
C LEU A 259 -17.27 -20.31 -6.03
N GLY A 260 -16.99 -20.54 -4.74
CA GLY A 260 -17.51 -21.71 -4.01
C GLY A 260 -19.03 -21.71 -3.85
N ARG A 261 -19.68 -20.55 -3.83
CA ARG A 261 -21.16 -20.45 -3.77
C ARG A 261 -21.87 -20.81 -5.08
N ARG A 262 -21.15 -20.80 -6.20
CA ARG A 262 -21.72 -21.10 -7.53
C ARG A 262 -21.68 -22.59 -7.87
N ARG A 263 -21.06 -23.41 -7.05
CA ARG A 263 -21.02 -24.88 -7.15
C ARG A 263 -22.02 -25.50 -6.16
#